data_342842dedccf2863615472b9004cdf28
#
_entry.id   342842dedccf2863615472b9004cdf28
#
_cell.length_a   1.000
_cell.length_b   1.000
_cell.length_c   1.000
_cell.angle_alpha   90.00
_cell.angle_beta   90.00
_cell.angle_gamma   90.00
#
_symmetry.space_group_name_H-M   'P 1'
#
loop_
_entity.id
_entity.type
_entity.pdbx_description
1 polymer ?
#
loop_
_entity_poly.entity_id
_entity_poly.type
_entity_poly.pdbx_seq_one_letter_code
_entity_poly.pdbx_strand_id
1 'polypeptide(L)'
;MQTVVVEEHGFNIKSDFQDFECPSPQQIERMMLRIHYGGHGSEETGPGAFRKERRKAVIKIFSIAGQPQGPKILGSVQLRRLQVHVSIAEHKMLYYFLFFIWFATAFLVHSFIKSCFKPQPPGIQSPPSPPALPFIGHLHLIGSVLPKSFQNLARRYGPLMQIRMGASTCVVVSNAAVAKEIFKTQDLNFSSRPEFGSSEYFIYRGSRFVMAQYDDYWRFMKKLCMTRLLAVPQLDHTVDIREQEIAKLVERVTQSCREGKPCDLSSELTTLTNNTVCRMAMSTRCSGSENEAEEIHELVKMCLELAGKLSVGDVLGPLMKVFDFSGNGKKLVSALQRFDRLVERIIEEHEAKVIDGGAGDQKTDLMDILLETYRDPTAEVKLTKKDIKSFLLDIFMAGTDTSSAAMQWAMGELMNNPQAFKTLREEINLVVGPDRLVKESDIPNLPYLRAVIKETLRLHPSAPLIIRECAEDCNVNGSIVKAKTRVLVNVYTIMRDPDSWTDPEEFIPERFLESSGERVGEHQMEFKGQNFRYLPFGSGRRGCPGASLAMLVMHPAIGALVQRFDWKGTDGEKIDLRQGSGFAAEMAKPLVCYPIPT
;
A
#
# COMPACT_ATOMS: atom_id res chain seq x y z
N MET A 1 30.44 -9.67 -54.32
CA MET A 1 30.39 -8.67 -53.23
C MET A 1 29.03 -8.04 -53.29
N GLN A 2 28.15 -8.43 -52.39
CA GLN A 2 26.74 -7.97 -52.38
C GLN A 2 26.65 -6.63 -51.69
N THR A 3 26.07 -5.69 -52.37
CA THR A 3 25.70 -4.35 -51.88
C THR A 3 24.44 -4.49 -51.05
N VAL A 4 24.52 -4.25 -49.74
CA VAL A 4 23.32 -4.09 -48.90
C VAL A 4 22.91 -2.62 -48.96
N VAL A 5 21.81 -2.36 -49.65
CA VAL A 5 21.13 -1.07 -49.65
C VAL A 5 20.24 -1.05 -48.43
N VAL A 6 20.47 -0.12 -47.49
CA VAL A 6 19.54 0.22 -46.43
C VAL A 6 18.89 1.55 -46.84
N GLU A 7 17.67 1.45 -47.36
CA GLU A 7 16.75 2.59 -47.50
C GLU A 7 16.15 2.92 -46.14
N GLU A 8 16.54 4.05 -45.58
CA GLU A 8 15.70 4.73 -44.59
C GLU A 8 15.85 6.26 -44.74
N HIS A 9 14.76 6.88 -45.10
CA HIS A 9 14.43 8.30 -45.07
C HIS A 9 15.17 9.26 -46.03
N GLY A 10 14.68 9.33 -47.25
CA GLY A 10 14.40 10.57 -47.97
C GLY A 10 15.54 11.55 -48.25
N PHE A 11 16.83 11.16 -48.34
CA PHE A 11 17.90 12.04 -48.80
C PHE A 11 18.51 11.54 -50.09
N ASN A 12 18.40 12.37 -51.14
CA ASN A 12 18.92 12.11 -52.48
C ASN A 12 20.45 12.36 -52.46
N ILE A 13 21.25 11.30 -52.32
CA ILE A 13 22.72 11.36 -52.15
C ILE A 13 23.45 11.83 -53.45
N LYS A 14 22.74 12.05 -54.52
CA LYS A 14 23.37 12.43 -55.82
C LYS A 14 23.69 13.90 -56.02
N SER A 15 23.18 14.81 -55.18
CA SER A 15 23.37 16.27 -55.42
C SER A 15 24.51 16.92 -54.63
N ASP A 16 25.11 16.24 -53.66
CA ASP A 16 26.08 16.90 -52.76
C ASP A 16 27.56 16.58 -53.06
N PHE A 17 27.86 15.99 -54.23
CA PHE A 17 29.22 15.54 -54.52
C PHE A 17 29.92 16.29 -55.67
N GLN A 18 29.41 17.41 -56.12
CA GLN A 18 30.04 18.11 -57.28
C GLN A 18 31.17 19.10 -56.93
N ASP A 19 31.40 19.44 -55.64
CA ASP A 19 32.40 20.46 -55.24
C ASP A 19 33.32 20.04 -54.08
N PHE A 20 33.79 18.77 -54.04
CA PHE A 20 34.74 18.38 -53.00
C PHE A 20 36.11 18.04 -53.56
N GLU A 21 37.07 18.99 -53.43
CA GLU A 21 38.51 18.68 -53.55
C GLU A 21 38.93 17.64 -52.46
N CYS A 22 39.73 16.65 -52.91
CA CYS A 22 40.22 15.59 -52.03
C CYS A 22 41.15 16.20 -50.96
N PRO A 23 40.85 16.08 -49.67
CA PRO A 23 41.66 16.67 -48.63
C PRO A 23 43.06 16.07 -48.60
N SER A 24 44.10 16.90 -48.40
CA SER A 24 45.48 16.49 -48.33
C SER A 24 45.73 15.53 -47.11
N PRO A 25 46.77 14.69 -47.16
CA PRO A 25 47.12 13.78 -46.07
C PRO A 25 47.24 14.49 -44.72
N GLN A 26 47.73 15.73 -44.66
CA GLN A 26 47.82 16.56 -43.47
C GLN A 26 46.45 17.02 -42.96
N GLN A 27 45.49 17.25 -43.83
CA GLN A 27 44.13 17.58 -43.42
C GLN A 27 43.40 16.37 -42.86
N ILE A 28 43.65 15.19 -43.40
CA ILE A 28 43.11 13.92 -42.85
C ILE A 28 43.68 13.65 -41.47
N GLU A 29 44.98 13.90 -41.28
CA GLU A 29 45.66 13.72 -39.99
C GLU A 29 45.14 14.72 -38.92
N ARG A 30 44.88 15.97 -39.30
CA ARG A 30 44.24 16.98 -38.43
C ARG A 30 42.77 16.64 -38.10
N MET A 31 42.03 16.05 -39.02
CA MET A 31 40.68 15.52 -38.76
C MET A 31 40.72 14.34 -37.79
N MET A 32 41.68 13.44 -37.93
CA MET A 32 41.88 12.31 -37.04
C MET A 32 42.32 12.74 -35.63
N LEU A 33 43.21 13.74 -35.53
CA LEU A 33 43.61 14.34 -34.26
C LEU A 33 42.44 15.07 -33.55
N ARG A 34 41.57 15.77 -34.29
CA ARG A 34 40.36 16.37 -33.69
C ARG A 34 39.37 15.33 -33.17
N ILE A 35 39.27 14.17 -33.79
CA ILE A 35 38.46 13.04 -33.26
C ILE A 35 39.07 12.41 -31.99
N HIS A 36 40.42 12.49 -31.88
CA HIS A 36 41.15 11.87 -30.75
C HIS A 36 41.30 12.80 -29.53
N TYR A 37 41.39 14.12 -29.73
CA TYR A 37 41.65 15.11 -28.68
C TYR A 37 40.53 16.13 -28.42
N GLY A 38 39.40 16.03 -29.13
CA GLY A 38 38.24 16.93 -29.00
C GLY A 38 37.38 16.67 -27.76
N GLY A 39 37.98 16.49 -26.61
CA GLY A 39 37.31 16.15 -25.34
C GLY A 39 37.34 17.27 -24.29
N HIS A 40 37.57 18.55 -24.67
CA HIS A 40 37.38 19.67 -23.74
C HIS A 40 36.77 20.85 -24.49
N GLY A 41 35.51 21.13 -24.21
CA GLY A 41 34.85 22.37 -24.63
C GLY A 41 33.40 22.26 -24.95
N SER A 42 32.58 22.78 -24.05
CA SER A 42 31.15 23.14 -24.11
C SER A 42 30.11 22.03 -23.94
N GLU A 43 29.38 22.20 -22.86
CA GLU A 43 28.09 21.63 -22.52
C GLU A 43 27.09 21.78 -23.67
N GLU A 44 26.54 20.69 -24.15
CA GLU A 44 25.21 20.51 -24.77
C GLU A 44 25.09 19.38 -25.79
N THR A 45 25.78 18.25 -25.62
CA THR A 45 25.42 17.07 -26.44
C THR A 45 25.54 15.78 -25.64
N GLY A 46 24.41 15.13 -25.38
CA GLY A 46 24.35 13.85 -24.68
C GLY A 46 25.02 12.70 -25.46
N PRO A 47 25.27 11.55 -24.80
CA PRO A 47 26.04 10.40 -25.34
C PRO A 47 25.54 9.83 -26.67
N GLY A 48 24.27 10.07 -27.02
CA GLY A 48 23.65 9.60 -28.25
C GLY A 48 24.08 10.38 -29.51
N ALA A 49 24.31 11.68 -29.38
CA ALA A 49 24.73 12.54 -30.48
C ALA A 49 26.18 12.25 -30.90
N PHE A 50 27.04 12.00 -29.92
CA PHE A 50 28.45 11.66 -30.15
C PHE A 50 28.64 10.35 -30.92
N ARG A 51 27.79 9.35 -30.63
CA ARG A 51 27.78 8.05 -31.34
C ARG A 51 27.32 8.16 -32.77
N LYS A 52 26.39 9.08 -33.05
CA LYS A 52 25.82 9.33 -34.40
C LYS A 52 26.81 10.08 -35.29
N GLU A 53 27.55 11.04 -34.75
CA GLU A 53 28.61 11.77 -35.49
C GLU A 53 29.84 10.92 -35.75
N ARG A 54 30.27 10.07 -34.83
CA ARG A 54 31.33 9.09 -35.03
C ARG A 54 30.99 8.11 -36.14
N ARG A 55 29.76 7.58 -36.20
CA ARG A 55 29.29 6.73 -37.30
C ARG A 55 29.31 7.45 -38.63
N LYS A 56 28.87 8.71 -38.67
CA LYS A 56 28.91 9.51 -39.90
C LYS A 56 30.34 9.76 -40.40
N ALA A 57 31.29 10.04 -39.51
CA ALA A 57 32.68 10.26 -39.87
C ALA A 57 33.36 8.98 -40.37
N VAL A 58 33.11 7.82 -39.77
CA VAL A 58 33.64 6.51 -40.21
C VAL A 58 33.05 6.12 -41.55
N ILE A 59 31.75 6.28 -41.78
CA ILE A 59 31.08 5.99 -43.04
C ILE A 59 31.63 6.89 -44.15
N LYS A 60 31.88 8.19 -43.88
CA LYS A 60 32.44 9.13 -44.83
C LYS A 60 33.87 8.76 -45.25
N ILE A 61 34.71 8.28 -44.33
CA ILE A 61 36.06 7.80 -44.63
C ILE A 61 36.03 6.50 -45.46
N PHE A 62 35.11 5.58 -45.19
CA PHE A 62 34.97 4.35 -46.00
C PHE A 62 34.39 4.62 -47.39
N SER A 63 33.53 5.61 -47.56
CA SER A 63 32.98 6.02 -48.86
C SER A 63 34.04 6.66 -49.78
N ILE A 64 34.99 7.40 -49.21
CA ILE A 64 36.13 8.02 -49.96
C ILE A 64 37.17 6.96 -50.39
N ALA A 65 37.36 5.92 -49.58
CA ALA A 65 38.32 4.82 -49.88
C ALA A 65 37.81 3.83 -50.94
N GLY A 66 36.49 3.81 -51.23
CA GLY A 66 35.85 2.88 -52.16
C GLY A 66 35.68 3.40 -53.60
N GLN A 67 36.16 4.58 -53.97
CA GLN A 67 36.07 5.09 -55.32
C GLN A 67 37.18 4.55 -56.23
N PRO A 68 36.88 4.09 -57.46
CA PRO A 68 37.85 3.42 -58.34
C PRO A 68 38.93 4.32 -58.96
N GLN A 69 38.99 5.58 -58.63
CA GLN A 69 39.98 6.55 -59.08
C GLN A 69 40.75 7.27 -57.96
N GLY A 70 40.75 6.76 -56.75
CA GLY A 70 41.61 7.27 -55.67
C GLY A 70 43.08 6.87 -55.94
N PRO A 71 44.06 7.77 -55.65
CA PRO A 71 45.45 7.49 -55.92
C PRO A 71 45.92 6.19 -55.27
N LYS A 72 46.61 5.36 -56.05
CA LYS A 72 47.18 4.03 -55.68
C LYS A 72 48.20 4.07 -54.50
N ILE A 73 48.13 5.01 -53.56
CA ILE A 73 49.13 5.28 -52.55
C ILE A 73 48.60 5.02 -51.10
N LEU A 74 47.43 4.43 -50.94
CA LEU A 74 47.12 3.81 -49.64
C LEU A 74 47.35 2.32 -49.75
N GLY A 75 48.63 1.94 -49.73
CA GLY A 75 49.05 0.54 -49.78
C GLY A 75 48.44 -0.27 -48.64
N SER A 76 48.31 -1.56 -48.87
CA SER A 76 47.78 -2.59 -47.98
C SER A 76 48.26 -2.50 -46.52
N VAL A 77 49.37 -1.78 -46.30
CA VAL A 77 50.01 -1.54 -44.99
C VAL A 77 49.25 -0.51 -44.14
N GLN A 78 48.68 0.54 -44.75
CA GLN A 78 47.92 1.57 -44.00
C GLN A 78 46.53 1.08 -43.60
N LEU A 79 45.88 0.31 -44.47
CA LEU A 79 44.58 -0.32 -44.16
C LEU A 79 44.76 -1.38 -43.06
N ARG A 80 45.84 -2.14 -43.04
CA ARG A 80 46.16 -3.07 -41.95
C ARG A 80 46.46 -2.33 -40.65
N ARG A 81 47.16 -1.17 -40.67
CA ARG A 81 47.40 -0.37 -39.46
C ARG A 81 46.09 0.21 -38.89
N LEU A 82 45.16 0.65 -39.72
CA LEU A 82 43.86 1.11 -39.28
C LEU A 82 43.00 0.00 -38.67
N GLN A 83 42.99 -1.20 -39.31
CA GLN A 83 42.32 -2.38 -38.74
C GLN A 83 42.91 -2.82 -37.41
N VAL A 84 44.24 -2.77 -37.27
CA VAL A 84 44.92 -3.10 -36.03
C VAL A 84 44.61 -2.07 -34.94
N HIS A 85 44.54 -0.78 -35.25
CA HIS A 85 44.19 0.25 -34.26
C HIS A 85 42.73 0.17 -33.81
N VAL A 86 41.76 -0.16 -34.69
CA VAL A 86 40.35 -0.40 -34.32
C VAL A 86 40.23 -1.64 -33.47
N SER A 87 40.89 -2.73 -33.80
CA SER A 87 40.92 -3.96 -33.00
C SER A 87 41.55 -3.76 -31.62
N ILE A 88 42.64 -2.98 -31.51
CA ILE A 88 43.26 -2.65 -30.23
C ILE A 88 42.33 -1.77 -29.37
N ALA A 89 41.57 -0.85 -29.98
CA ALA A 89 40.61 -0.01 -29.27
C ALA A 89 39.41 -0.81 -28.75
N GLU A 90 38.91 -1.78 -29.53
CA GLU A 90 37.85 -2.69 -29.10
C GLU A 90 38.30 -3.62 -27.96
N HIS A 91 39.53 -4.17 -28.06
CA HIS A 91 40.10 -4.95 -26.96
C HIS A 91 40.29 -4.12 -25.69
N LYS A 92 40.79 -2.88 -25.79
CA LYS A 92 40.92 -1.99 -24.63
C LYS A 92 39.53 -1.67 -24.01
N MET A 93 38.51 -1.42 -24.80
CA MET A 93 37.14 -1.19 -24.29
C MET A 93 36.60 -2.43 -23.57
N LEU A 94 36.85 -3.64 -24.12
CA LEU A 94 36.49 -4.89 -23.47
C LEU A 94 37.25 -5.11 -22.15
N TYR A 95 38.56 -4.81 -22.11
CA TYR A 95 39.33 -4.84 -20.85
C TYR A 95 38.82 -3.88 -19.79
N TYR A 96 38.47 -2.64 -20.16
CA TYR A 96 37.87 -1.70 -19.22
C TYR A 96 36.51 -2.19 -18.71
N PHE A 97 35.69 -2.76 -19.58
CA PHE A 97 34.40 -3.32 -19.20
C PHE A 97 34.54 -4.51 -18.25
N LEU A 98 35.46 -5.45 -18.55
CA LEU A 98 35.77 -6.57 -17.67
C LEU A 98 36.38 -6.12 -16.34
N PHE A 99 37.26 -5.10 -16.36
CA PHE A 99 37.80 -4.49 -15.14
C PHE A 99 36.70 -3.86 -14.29
N PHE A 100 35.75 -3.14 -14.88
CA PHE A 100 34.59 -2.59 -14.15
C PHE A 100 33.70 -3.69 -13.56
N ILE A 101 33.46 -4.76 -14.28
CA ILE A 101 32.71 -5.91 -13.76
C ILE A 101 33.46 -6.55 -12.60
N TRP A 102 34.76 -6.77 -12.74
CA TRP A 102 35.60 -7.35 -11.69
C TRP A 102 35.64 -6.45 -10.45
N PHE A 103 35.80 -5.15 -10.64
CA PHE A 103 35.80 -4.17 -9.54
C PHE A 103 34.43 -4.12 -8.84
N ALA A 104 33.34 -4.13 -9.60
CA ALA A 104 31.99 -4.17 -9.06
C ALA A 104 31.74 -5.46 -8.26
N THR A 105 32.17 -6.62 -8.79
CA THR A 105 32.05 -7.90 -8.08
C THR A 105 32.94 -7.96 -6.84
N ALA A 106 34.16 -7.48 -6.90
CA ALA A 106 35.06 -7.38 -5.74
C ALA A 106 34.52 -6.44 -4.66
N PHE A 107 33.94 -5.31 -5.06
CA PHE A 107 33.27 -4.37 -4.15
C PHE A 107 32.04 -4.99 -3.50
N LEU A 108 31.23 -5.74 -4.27
CA LEU A 108 30.06 -6.48 -3.77
C LEU A 108 30.46 -7.55 -2.76
N VAL A 109 31.50 -8.34 -3.08
CA VAL A 109 32.04 -9.37 -2.18
C VAL A 109 32.61 -8.73 -0.91
N HIS A 110 33.39 -7.67 -1.03
CA HIS A 110 33.92 -6.93 0.12
C HIS A 110 32.80 -6.37 1.01
N SER A 111 31.80 -5.75 0.39
CA SER A 111 30.63 -5.22 1.10
C SER A 111 29.81 -6.32 1.79
N PHE A 112 29.72 -7.49 1.16
CA PHE A 112 29.09 -8.67 1.73
C PHE A 112 29.86 -9.18 2.95
N ILE A 113 31.17 -9.37 2.83
CA ILE A 113 32.03 -9.80 3.93
C ILE A 113 31.93 -8.80 5.09
N LYS A 114 32.03 -7.49 4.82
CA LYS A 114 31.90 -6.45 5.83
C LYS A 114 30.51 -6.40 6.48
N SER A 115 29.46 -6.78 5.75
CA SER A 115 28.08 -6.87 6.28
C SER A 115 27.89 -8.10 7.16
N CYS A 116 28.53 -9.24 6.80
CA CYS A 116 28.46 -10.49 7.58
C CYS A 116 29.31 -10.45 8.86
N PHE A 117 30.41 -9.71 8.84
CA PHE A 117 31.40 -9.69 9.93
C PHE A 117 31.49 -8.34 10.66
N LYS A 118 30.45 -7.49 10.62
CA LYS A 118 30.43 -6.30 11.49
C LYS A 118 30.40 -6.77 12.95
N PRO A 119 31.52 -6.58 13.71
CA PRO A 119 31.48 -6.82 15.15
C PRO A 119 30.49 -5.81 15.76
N GLN A 120 29.53 -6.32 16.51
CA GLN A 120 28.72 -5.43 17.34
C GLN A 120 29.60 -4.86 18.48
N PRO A 121 29.44 -3.59 18.83
CA PRO A 121 30.13 -3.03 19.98
C PRO A 121 29.79 -3.89 21.23
N PRO A 122 30.78 -4.21 22.06
CA PRO A 122 30.52 -4.96 23.29
C PRO A 122 29.52 -4.18 24.17
N GLY A 123 28.43 -4.85 24.58
CA GLY A 123 27.41 -4.28 25.46
C GLY A 123 26.11 -3.80 24.76
N ILE A 124 26.02 -3.72 23.43
CA ILE A 124 24.79 -3.36 22.71
C ILE A 124 24.25 -4.62 22.00
N GLN A 125 23.23 -5.24 22.58
CA GLN A 125 22.51 -6.32 21.92
C GLN A 125 21.47 -5.72 20.97
N SER A 126 21.77 -5.73 19.66
CA SER A 126 20.73 -5.48 18.64
C SER A 126 19.82 -6.71 18.52
N PRO A 127 18.56 -6.55 18.09
CA PRO A 127 17.70 -7.70 17.86
C PRO A 127 18.34 -8.70 16.89
N PRO A 128 18.14 -10.02 17.07
CA PRO A 128 18.62 -11.06 16.15
C PRO A 128 18.22 -10.75 14.70
N SER A 129 19.09 -11.10 13.76
CA SER A 129 18.86 -10.79 12.34
C SER A 129 19.27 -11.95 11.46
N PRO A 130 18.51 -12.30 10.40
CA PRO A 130 18.96 -13.19 9.36
C PRO A 130 20.21 -12.64 8.65
N PRO A 131 20.99 -13.49 7.92
CA PRO A 131 22.04 -13.02 7.02
C PRO A 131 21.45 -12.12 5.92
N ALA A 132 22.00 -10.92 5.78
CA ALA A 132 21.56 -9.94 4.81
C ALA A 132 22.41 -9.96 3.53
N LEU A 133 21.78 -9.89 2.35
CA LEU A 133 22.50 -9.67 1.10
C LEU A 133 22.85 -8.18 0.91
N PRO A 134 23.95 -7.87 0.20
CA PRO A 134 24.28 -6.49 -0.17
C PRO A 134 23.10 -5.83 -0.93
N PHE A 135 22.89 -4.54 -0.72
CA PHE A 135 21.86 -3.68 -1.32
C PHE A 135 20.42 -4.10 -1.01
N ILE A 136 20.03 -5.33 -1.29
CA ILE A 136 18.64 -5.80 -1.12
C ILE A 136 18.30 -6.20 0.32
N GLY A 137 19.31 -6.38 1.19
CA GLY A 137 19.08 -6.82 2.57
C GLY A 137 18.44 -8.21 2.63
N HIS A 138 17.27 -8.30 3.25
CA HIS A 138 16.52 -9.55 3.46
C HIS A 138 15.35 -9.75 2.48
N LEU A 139 15.25 -8.95 1.40
CA LEU A 139 14.15 -9.06 0.45
C LEU A 139 14.04 -10.46 -0.20
N HIS A 140 15.17 -11.16 -0.35
CA HIS A 140 15.22 -12.54 -0.87
C HIS A 140 14.55 -13.57 0.07
N LEU A 141 14.30 -13.22 1.34
CA LEU A 141 13.58 -14.05 2.33
C LEU A 141 12.10 -13.72 2.43
N ILE A 142 11.64 -12.70 1.71
CA ILE A 142 10.29 -12.14 1.81
C ILE A 142 9.49 -12.57 0.57
N GLY A 143 8.40 -13.31 0.81
CA GLY A 143 7.44 -13.70 -0.22
C GLY A 143 6.36 -12.64 -0.47
N SER A 144 5.36 -12.98 -1.30
CA SER A 144 4.26 -12.09 -1.67
C SER A 144 3.35 -11.68 -0.49
N VAL A 145 3.25 -12.52 0.55
CA VAL A 145 2.46 -12.25 1.76
C VAL A 145 3.42 -11.96 2.92
N LEU A 146 3.69 -10.68 3.16
CA LEU A 146 4.65 -10.20 4.15
C LEU A 146 4.44 -10.78 5.56
N PRO A 147 3.22 -10.78 6.15
CA PRO A 147 3.01 -11.29 7.50
C PRO A 147 3.40 -12.76 7.67
N LYS A 148 3.10 -13.61 6.67
CA LYS A 148 3.48 -15.03 6.68
C LYS A 148 5.00 -15.21 6.57
N SER A 149 5.67 -14.40 5.76
CA SER A 149 7.13 -14.43 5.66
C SER A 149 7.79 -14.08 7.00
N PHE A 150 7.27 -13.05 7.67
CA PHE A 150 7.76 -12.65 9.00
C PHE A 150 7.44 -13.68 10.08
N GLN A 151 6.29 -14.37 10.01
CA GLN A 151 5.97 -15.49 10.90
C GLN A 151 7.02 -16.60 10.80
N ASN A 152 7.37 -17.00 9.57
CA ASN A 152 8.38 -18.05 9.33
C ASN A 152 9.77 -17.63 9.83
N LEU A 153 10.14 -16.38 9.66
CA LEU A 153 11.40 -15.84 10.19
C LEU A 153 11.40 -15.77 11.72
N ALA A 154 10.29 -15.35 12.34
CA ALA A 154 10.17 -15.24 13.77
C ALA A 154 10.31 -16.59 14.51
N ARG A 155 9.88 -17.70 13.90
CA ARG A 155 10.11 -19.06 14.43
C ARG A 155 11.60 -19.39 14.60
N ARG A 156 12.48 -18.81 13.77
CA ARG A 156 13.93 -19.07 13.78
C ARG A 156 14.72 -18.00 14.54
N TYR A 157 14.34 -16.74 14.44
CA TYR A 157 15.11 -15.61 14.96
C TYR A 157 14.49 -14.99 16.23
N GLY A 158 13.34 -15.50 16.65
CA GLY A 158 12.66 -15.05 17.88
C GLY A 158 11.58 -13.97 17.64
N PRO A 159 10.88 -13.59 18.71
CA PRO A 159 9.70 -12.72 18.64
C PRO A 159 10.03 -11.25 18.35
N LEU A 160 11.28 -10.84 18.55
CA LEU A 160 11.82 -9.53 18.20
C LEU A 160 13.02 -9.75 17.30
N MET A 161 12.92 -9.41 16.03
CA MET A 161 14.01 -9.59 15.07
C MET A 161 14.23 -8.32 14.24
N GLN A 162 15.48 -8.09 13.84
CA GLN A 162 15.83 -6.99 12.94
C GLN A 162 15.91 -7.51 11.51
N ILE A 163 15.27 -6.79 10.60
CA ILE A 163 15.36 -7.04 9.16
C ILE A 163 15.77 -5.77 8.43
N ARG A 164 16.43 -5.94 7.29
CA ARG A 164 16.75 -4.85 6.38
C ARG A 164 16.03 -5.07 5.06
N MET A 165 15.11 -4.17 4.73
CA MET A 165 14.41 -4.14 3.45
C MET A 165 15.09 -3.10 2.55
N GLY A 166 16.04 -3.56 1.73
CA GLY A 166 16.93 -2.68 0.98
C GLY A 166 17.73 -1.75 1.88
N ALA A 167 17.51 -0.45 1.75
CA ALA A 167 18.16 0.59 2.56
C ALA A 167 17.51 0.80 3.94
N SER A 168 16.28 0.33 4.14
CA SER A 168 15.51 0.58 5.37
C SER A 168 15.71 -0.53 6.40
N THR A 169 16.11 -0.14 7.62
CA THR A 169 16.15 -1.06 8.77
C THR A 169 14.79 -1.10 9.45
N CYS A 170 14.29 -2.30 9.71
CA CYS A 170 13.02 -2.56 10.37
C CYS A 170 13.23 -3.53 11.54
N VAL A 171 12.43 -3.39 12.57
CA VAL A 171 12.29 -4.36 13.65
C VAL A 171 10.91 -4.99 13.55
N VAL A 172 10.84 -6.32 13.57
CA VAL A 172 9.58 -7.07 13.49
C VAL A 172 9.27 -7.64 14.88
N VAL A 173 8.04 -7.39 15.34
CA VAL A 173 7.50 -7.88 16.61
C VAL A 173 6.45 -8.95 16.32
N SER A 174 6.59 -10.13 16.90
CA SER A 174 5.78 -11.31 16.54
C SER A 174 5.13 -12.03 17.73
N ASN A 175 5.16 -11.47 18.96
CA ASN A 175 4.42 -12.02 20.09
C ASN A 175 3.73 -10.94 20.94
N ALA A 176 2.79 -11.37 21.77
CA ALA A 176 1.97 -10.49 22.60
C ALA A 176 2.75 -9.75 23.69
N ALA A 177 3.80 -10.35 24.24
CA ALA A 177 4.59 -9.75 25.32
C ALA A 177 5.38 -8.53 24.83
N VAL A 178 6.08 -8.66 23.70
CA VAL A 178 6.81 -7.55 23.06
C VAL A 178 5.83 -6.51 22.50
N ALA A 179 4.69 -6.93 21.95
CA ALA A 179 3.65 -5.99 21.50
C ALA A 179 3.10 -5.14 22.65
N LYS A 180 2.93 -5.74 23.85
CA LYS A 180 2.55 -5.01 25.07
C LYS A 180 3.60 -3.97 25.46
N GLU A 181 4.87 -4.31 25.36
CA GLU A 181 5.96 -3.37 25.63
C GLU A 181 5.90 -2.15 24.69
N ILE A 182 5.72 -2.39 23.37
CA ILE A 182 5.61 -1.35 22.35
C ILE A 182 4.36 -0.47 22.56
N PHE A 183 3.18 -1.09 22.77
CA PHE A 183 1.90 -0.38 22.73
C PHE A 183 1.44 0.15 24.08
N LYS A 184 2.03 -0.29 25.20
CA LYS A 184 1.65 0.14 26.54
C LYS A 184 2.82 0.74 27.30
N THR A 185 3.92 0.01 27.48
CA THR A 185 5.02 0.44 28.33
C THR A 185 5.79 1.60 27.70
N GLN A 186 6.06 1.53 26.39
CA GLN A 186 6.81 2.52 25.63
C GLN A 186 5.96 3.19 24.53
N ASP A 187 4.64 3.23 24.70
CA ASP A 187 3.69 3.69 23.69
C ASP A 187 4.05 5.08 23.11
N LEU A 188 4.51 6.02 23.95
CA LEU A 188 4.89 7.35 23.49
C LEU A 188 6.04 7.30 22.51
N ASN A 189 7.08 6.50 22.78
CA ASN A 189 8.26 6.36 21.93
C ASN A 189 7.92 5.70 20.58
N PHE A 190 6.86 4.90 20.53
CA PHE A 190 6.38 4.23 19.30
C PHE A 190 5.08 4.81 18.75
N SER A 191 4.75 6.05 19.11
CA SER A 191 3.53 6.71 18.60
C SER A 191 3.71 7.42 17.26
N SER A 192 4.94 7.56 16.75
CA SER A 192 5.22 8.14 15.43
C SER A 192 5.06 7.13 14.28
N ARG A 193 4.93 7.66 13.06
CA ARG A 193 4.86 6.89 11.81
C ARG A 193 6.09 7.18 10.96
N PRO A 194 6.66 6.17 10.28
CA PRO A 194 7.75 6.42 9.33
C PRO A 194 7.25 7.16 8.09
N GLU A 195 8.09 8.00 7.55
CA GLU A 195 7.85 8.57 6.22
C GLU A 195 8.14 7.52 5.14
N PHE A 196 7.26 7.45 4.14
CA PHE A 196 7.41 6.62 2.95
C PHE A 196 7.76 7.47 1.74
N GLY A 197 8.41 6.90 0.72
CA GLY A 197 8.74 7.60 -0.51
C GLY A 197 7.53 8.13 -1.27
N SER A 198 6.38 7.45 -1.13
CA SER A 198 5.11 7.95 -1.65
C SER A 198 4.68 9.29 -1.03
N SER A 199 5.15 9.63 0.17
CA SER A 199 4.78 10.87 0.87
C SER A 199 5.15 12.14 0.07
N GLU A 200 6.19 12.06 -0.77
CA GLU A 200 6.64 13.19 -1.59
C GLU A 200 5.63 13.57 -2.67
N TYR A 201 4.82 12.61 -3.13
CA TYR A 201 3.79 12.79 -4.17
C TYR A 201 2.42 13.17 -3.60
N PHE A 202 2.22 13.09 -2.28
CA PHE A 202 0.95 13.50 -1.67
C PHE A 202 0.84 15.02 -1.58
N ILE A 203 -0.16 15.60 -2.27
CA ILE A 203 -0.43 17.05 -2.26
C ILE A 203 -0.80 17.56 -0.85
N TYR A 204 -1.25 16.68 0.03
CA TYR A 204 -1.60 16.96 1.43
C TYR A 204 -0.44 16.72 2.40
N ARG A 205 0.81 16.80 1.95
CA ARG A 205 1.98 16.58 2.80
C ARG A 205 1.90 17.46 4.06
N GLY A 206 2.10 16.82 5.22
CA GLY A 206 2.02 17.47 6.55
C GLY A 206 0.62 17.53 7.16
N SER A 207 -0.45 17.30 6.38
CA SER A 207 -1.84 17.35 6.87
C SER A 207 -2.51 15.97 7.02
N ARG A 208 -1.80 14.86 6.78
CA ARG A 208 -2.36 13.52 6.84
C ARG A 208 -2.45 13.00 8.27
N PHE A 209 -3.68 12.72 8.74
CA PHE A 209 -3.93 12.23 10.11
C PHE A 209 -3.36 10.81 10.33
N VAL A 210 -3.63 9.87 9.42
CA VAL A 210 -3.19 8.46 9.57
C VAL A 210 -1.67 8.34 9.59
N MET A 211 -0.97 9.14 8.77
CA MET A 211 0.49 9.08 8.61
C MET A 211 1.24 10.21 9.31
N ALA A 212 0.55 11.11 10.02
CA ALA A 212 1.18 12.19 10.78
C ALA A 212 2.16 11.66 11.83
N GLN A 213 3.17 12.46 12.14
CA GLN A 213 3.98 12.28 13.34
C GLN A 213 3.11 12.45 14.60
N TYR A 214 3.62 12.01 15.76
CA TYR A 214 2.92 12.21 17.02
C TYR A 214 3.21 13.64 17.54
N ASP A 215 2.40 14.62 17.09
CA ASP A 215 2.51 16.04 17.37
C ASP A 215 1.17 16.62 17.88
N ASP A 216 1.12 17.95 18.03
CA ASP A 216 -0.07 18.65 18.49
C ASP A 216 -1.22 18.54 17.49
N TYR A 217 -0.93 18.61 16.18
CA TYR A 217 -1.94 18.41 15.14
C TYR A 217 -2.57 17.02 15.24
N TRP A 218 -1.73 15.97 15.36
CA TRP A 218 -2.25 14.61 15.48
C TRP A 218 -3.08 14.42 16.74
N ARG A 219 -2.63 14.96 17.89
CA ARG A 219 -3.38 14.86 19.16
C ARG A 219 -4.74 15.55 19.05
N PHE A 220 -4.76 16.73 18.45
CA PHE A 220 -5.99 17.49 18.22
C PHE A 220 -6.96 16.71 17.32
N MET A 221 -6.49 16.22 16.15
CA MET A 221 -7.32 15.45 15.23
C MET A 221 -7.83 14.15 15.85
N LYS A 222 -6.99 13.44 16.64
CA LYS A 222 -7.44 12.25 17.37
C LYS A 222 -8.51 12.58 18.41
N LYS A 223 -8.36 13.66 19.16
CA LYS A 223 -9.36 14.15 20.11
C LYS A 223 -10.67 14.45 19.38
N LEU A 224 -10.62 15.20 18.28
CA LEU A 224 -11.78 15.53 17.44
C LEU A 224 -12.49 14.25 16.94
N CYS A 225 -11.73 13.27 16.42
CA CYS A 225 -12.31 11.98 16.03
C CYS A 225 -13.08 11.30 17.16
N MET A 226 -12.47 11.20 18.34
CA MET A 226 -13.03 10.40 19.45
C MET A 226 -14.16 11.10 20.19
N THR A 227 -14.18 12.44 20.19
CA THR A 227 -15.15 13.21 20.97
C THR A 227 -16.30 13.80 20.15
N ARG A 228 -16.12 13.95 18.83
CA ARG A 228 -17.13 14.54 17.96
C ARG A 228 -17.48 13.69 16.74
N LEU A 229 -16.49 13.31 15.93
CA LEU A 229 -16.75 12.69 14.62
C LEU A 229 -17.23 11.23 14.73
N LEU A 230 -16.65 10.45 15.65
CA LEU A 230 -16.94 9.02 15.87
C LEU A 230 -17.36 8.75 17.33
N ALA A 231 -17.83 9.77 18.03
CA ALA A 231 -18.41 9.64 19.36
C ALA A 231 -19.76 8.92 19.30
N VAL A 232 -20.15 8.27 20.39
CA VAL A 232 -21.42 7.53 20.46
C VAL A 232 -22.61 8.37 20.01
N PRO A 233 -22.82 9.65 20.48
CA PRO A 233 -23.95 10.44 20.02
C PRO A 233 -23.96 10.67 18.49
N GLN A 234 -22.80 10.88 17.88
CA GLN A 234 -22.72 11.07 16.43
C GLN A 234 -22.98 9.77 15.66
N LEU A 235 -22.52 8.62 16.19
CA LEU A 235 -22.85 7.32 15.63
C LEU A 235 -24.35 7.04 15.74
N ASP A 236 -25.00 7.37 16.86
CA ASP A 236 -26.44 7.22 17.05
C ASP A 236 -27.24 8.12 16.09
N HIS A 237 -26.78 9.35 15.81
CA HIS A 237 -27.39 10.22 14.80
C HIS A 237 -27.40 9.64 13.38
N THR A 238 -26.43 8.78 13.08
CA THR A 238 -26.24 8.21 11.74
C THR A 238 -26.73 6.75 11.63
N VAL A 239 -27.44 6.21 12.61
CA VAL A 239 -27.96 4.84 12.59
C VAL A 239 -28.85 4.57 11.36
N ASP A 240 -29.74 5.51 11.02
CA ASP A 240 -30.63 5.37 9.85
C ASP A 240 -29.85 5.21 8.54
N ILE A 241 -28.69 5.87 8.42
CA ILE A 241 -27.83 5.74 7.23
C ILE A 241 -27.35 4.29 7.09
N ARG A 242 -26.85 3.71 8.19
CA ARG A 242 -26.35 2.34 8.19
C ARG A 242 -27.47 1.32 7.94
N GLU A 243 -28.62 1.47 8.61
CA GLU A 243 -29.78 0.61 8.39
C GLU A 243 -30.26 0.65 6.93
N GLN A 244 -30.35 1.85 6.33
CA GLN A 244 -30.77 2.00 4.93
C GLN A 244 -29.77 1.37 3.95
N GLU A 245 -28.46 1.53 4.15
CA GLU A 245 -27.47 0.95 3.24
C GLU A 245 -27.41 -0.57 3.38
N ILE A 246 -27.62 -1.12 4.58
CA ILE A 246 -27.75 -2.59 4.78
C ILE A 246 -29.03 -3.10 4.10
N ALA A 247 -30.15 -2.40 4.20
CA ALA A 247 -31.38 -2.77 3.50
C ALA A 247 -31.18 -2.81 1.98
N LYS A 248 -30.49 -1.81 1.42
CA LYS A 248 -30.13 -1.78 -0.01
C LYS A 248 -29.17 -2.92 -0.41
N LEU A 249 -28.20 -3.27 0.44
CA LEU A 249 -27.36 -4.46 0.20
C LEU A 249 -28.24 -5.70 0.05
N VAL A 250 -29.15 -5.94 0.98
CA VAL A 250 -30.07 -7.09 0.93
C VAL A 250 -30.97 -7.05 -0.31
N GLU A 251 -31.43 -5.85 -0.71
CA GLU A 251 -32.23 -5.68 -1.94
C GLU A 251 -31.44 -6.06 -3.20
N ARG A 252 -30.19 -5.58 -3.36
CA ARG A 252 -29.35 -5.91 -4.51
C ARG A 252 -29.01 -7.39 -4.57
N VAL A 253 -28.70 -8.02 -3.42
CA VAL A 253 -28.49 -9.46 -3.32
C VAL A 253 -29.77 -10.22 -3.67
N THR A 254 -30.94 -9.76 -3.21
CA THR A 254 -32.24 -10.35 -3.57
C THR A 254 -32.51 -10.27 -5.07
N GLN A 255 -32.12 -9.17 -5.72
CA GLN A 255 -32.25 -9.03 -7.16
C GLN A 255 -31.38 -10.07 -7.90
N SER A 256 -30.12 -10.24 -7.51
CA SER A 256 -29.23 -11.27 -8.07
C SER A 256 -29.82 -12.69 -7.89
N CYS A 257 -30.43 -12.93 -6.73
CA CYS A 257 -31.11 -14.18 -6.42
C CYS A 257 -32.32 -14.43 -7.36
N ARG A 258 -33.18 -13.43 -7.56
CA ARG A 258 -34.35 -13.52 -8.47
C ARG A 258 -33.96 -13.77 -9.92
N GLU A 259 -32.82 -13.18 -10.32
CA GLU A 259 -32.28 -13.34 -11.67
C GLU A 259 -31.51 -14.65 -11.86
N GLY A 260 -31.29 -15.44 -10.79
CA GLY A 260 -30.50 -16.66 -10.82
C GLY A 260 -29.03 -16.43 -11.22
N LYS A 261 -28.51 -15.22 -10.98
CA LYS A 261 -27.15 -14.82 -11.33
C LYS A 261 -26.22 -14.88 -10.13
N PRO A 262 -24.91 -15.12 -10.36
CA PRO A 262 -23.93 -14.99 -9.29
C PRO A 262 -23.86 -13.52 -8.82
N CYS A 263 -23.74 -13.34 -7.54
CA CYS A 263 -23.54 -12.04 -6.88
C CYS A 263 -22.05 -11.86 -6.61
N ASP A 264 -21.46 -10.77 -7.06
CA ASP A 264 -20.13 -10.32 -6.60
C ASP A 264 -20.28 -9.67 -5.21
N LEU A 265 -20.27 -10.53 -4.18
CA LEU A 265 -20.45 -10.08 -2.80
C LEU A 265 -19.31 -9.16 -2.34
N SER A 266 -18.11 -9.29 -2.92
CA SER A 266 -17.01 -8.36 -2.64
C SER A 266 -17.37 -6.93 -3.07
N SER A 267 -17.89 -6.74 -4.27
CA SER A 267 -18.33 -5.45 -4.78
C SER A 267 -19.49 -4.88 -3.97
N GLU A 268 -20.47 -5.71 -3.63
CA GLU A 268 -21.64 -5.31 -2.84
C GLU A 268 -21.28 -4.83 -1.43
N LEU A 269 -20.37 -5.53 -0.75
CA LEU A 269 -19.88 -5.14 0.58
C LEU A 269 -19.02 -3.88 0.53
N THR A 270 -18.24 -3.70 -0.53
CA THR A 270 -17.48 -2.46 -0.75
C THR A 270 -18.41 -1.28 -1.01
N THR A 271 -19.47 -1.48 -1.78
CA THR A 271 -20.51 -0.47 -2.03
C THR A 271 -21.23 -0.10 -0.72
N LEU A 272 -21.57 -1.06 0.13
CA LEU A 272 -22.15 -0.80 1.45
C LEU A 272 -21.26 0.12 2.29
N THR A 273 -19.99 -0.23 2.44
CA THR A 273 -19.05 0.52 3.30
C THR A 273 -18.76 1.90 2.74
N ASN A 274 -18.54 1.99 1.42
CA ASN A 274 -18.29 3.26 0.75
C ASN A 274 -19.49 4.21 0.89
N ASN A 275 -20.71 3.74 0.59
CA ASN A 275 -21.92 4.54 0.75
C ASN A 275 -22.14 4.99 2.19
N THR A 276 -21.92 4.09 3.16
CA THR A 276 -22.03 4.42 4.58
C THR A 276 -21.08 5.56 4.95
N VAL A 277 -19.79 5.44 4.58
CA VAL A 277 -18.78 6.46 4.89
C VAL A 277 -19.08 7.77 4.18
N CYS A 278 -19.44 7.76 2.89
CA CYS A 278 -19.75 8.97 2.13
C CYS A 278 -20.97 9.70 2.69
N ARG A 279 -22.05 8.98 3.01
CA ARG A 279 -23.27 9.59 3.59
C ARG A 279 -23.03 10.15 4.99
N MET A 280 -22.25 9.45 5.82
CA MET A 280 -21.90 9.94 7.15
C MET A 280 -20.94 11.13 7.10
N ALA A 281 -20.04 11.15 6.10
CA ALA A 281 -19.02 12.19 6.00
C ALA A 281 -19.51 13.47 5.32
N MET A 282 -20.39 13.36 4.31
CA MET A 282 -20.72 14.47 3.40
C MET A 282 -22.19 14.51 3.01
N SER A 283 -23.06 13.74 3.65
CA SER A 283 -24.50 13.62 3.34
C SER A 283 -24.80 13.23 1.88
N THR A 284 -23.80 12.83 1.11
CA THR A 284 -23.86 12.53 -0.33
C THR A 284 -24.00 11.03 -0.56
N ARG A 285 -24.89 10.62 -1.47
CA ARG A 285 -25.04 9.21 -1.88
C ARG A 285 -24.11 8.89 -3.03
N CYS A 286 -23.51 7.71 -2.96
CA CYS A 286 -22.64 7.16 -4.00
C CYS A 286 -23.39 6.44 -5.12
N SER A 287 -24.67 6.16 -4.97
CA SER A 287 -25.51 5.45 -5.91
C SER A 287 -26.75 6.25 -6.30
N GLY A 288 -26.56 7.41 -6.88
CA GLY A 288 -27.56 8.23 -7.52
C GLY A 288 -27.12 8.56 -8.94
N SER A 289 -27.93 9.22 -9.73
CA SER A 289 -27.68 9.61 -11.12
C SER A 289 -26.39 10.43 -11.39
N GLU A 290 -25.60 10.66 -10.39
CA GLU A 290 -24.30 11.33 -10.44
C GLU A 290 -23.26 10.42 -9.78
N ASN A 291 -22.33 9.92 -10.56
CA ASN A 291 -21.29 8.92 -10.23
C ASN A 291 -20.24 9.40 -9.22
N GLU A 292 -20.51 10.38 -8.38
CA GLU A 292 -19.51 11.07 -7.56
C GLU A 292 -18.80 10.19 -6.54
N ALA A 293 -19.54 9.32 -5.92
CA ALA A 293 -18.87 8.53 -4.89
C ALA A 293 -18.36 7.19 -5.42
N GLU A 294 -18.83 6.69 -6.55
CA GLU A 294 -18.09 5.71 -7.32
C GLU A 294 -16.74 6.32 -7.77
N GLU A 295 -16.75 7.57 -8.22
CA GLU A 295 -15.53 8.32 -8.53
C GLU A 295 -14.63 8.48 -7.30
N ILE A 296 -15.15 8.81 -6.12
CA ILE A 296 -14.39 8.88 -4.87
C ILE A 296 -13.75 7.52 -4.58
N HIS A 297 -14.52 6.44 -4.64
CA HIS A 297 -14.01 5.10 -4.37
C HIS A 297 -12.88 4.72 -5.34
N GLU A 298 -13.08 4.91 -6.64
CA GLU A 298 -12.05 4.64 -7.65
C GLU A 298 -10.78 5.46 -7.42
N LEU A 299 -10.93 6.77 -7.12
CA LEU A 299 -9.79 7.64 -6.83
C LEU A 299 -9.04 7.21 -5.58
N VAL A 300 -9.76 6.87 -4.52
CA VAL A 300 -9.18 6.40 -3.26
C VAL A 300 -8.44 5.09 -3.48
N LYS A 301 -9.05 4.12 -4.15
CA LYS A 301 -8.43 2.84 -4.51
C LYS A 301 -7.16 3.05 -5.35
N MET A 302 -7.24 3.89 -6.37
CA MET A 302 -6.08 4.26 -7.19
C MET A 302 -4.96 4.89 -6.36
N CYS A 303 -5.30 5.78 -5.42
CA CYS A 303 -4.33 6.41 -4.52
C CYS A 303 -3.63 5.37 -3.63
N LEU A 304 -4.36 4.40 -3.08
CA LEU A 304 -3.81 3.31 -2.26
C LEU A 304 -2.86 2.41 -3.06
N GLU A 305 -3.28 1.97 -4.24
CA GLU A 305 -2.45 1.11 -5.11
C GLU A 305 -1.17 1.81 -5.54
N LEU A 306 -1.26 3.07 -5.98
CA LEU A 306 -0.10 3.84 -6.42
C LEU A 306 0.84 4.17 -5.26
N ALA A 307 0.31 4.51 -4.09
CA ALA A 307 1.11 4.71 -2.88
C ALA A 307 1.85 3.43 -2.47
N GLY A 308 1.18 2.27 -2.56
CA GLY A 308 1.80 0.96 -2.34
C GLY A 308 2.95 0.68 -3.31
N LYS A 309 2.73 0.91 -4.61
CA LYS A 309 3.76 0.73 -5.65
C LYS A 309 4.97 1.66 -5.47
N LEU A 310 4.74 2.92 -5.07
CA LEU A 310 5.81 3.90 -4.80
C LEU A 310 6.62 3.55 -3.56
N SER A 311 6.00 2.92 -2.56
CA SER A 311 6.69 2.47 -1.34
C SER A 311 7.74 1.38 -1.62
N VAL A 312 7.66 0.67 -2.75
CA VAL A 312 8.71 -0.23 -3.23
C VAL A 312 10.01 0.54 -3.54
N GLY A 313 9.92 1.80 -3.99
CA GLY A 313 11.07 2.68 -4.19
C GLY A 313 11.87 2.94 -2.92
N ASP A 314 11.23 2.93 -1.74
CA ASP A 314 11.91 3.07 -0.44
C ASP A 314 12.90 1.95 -0.15
N VAL A 315 12.64 0.77 -0.71
CA VAL A 315 13.44 -0.43 -0.55
C VAL A 315 14.78 -0.28 -1.31
N LEU A 316 14.76 0.39 -2.45
CA LEU A 316 15.93 0.55 -3.32
C LEU A 316 16.83 1.73 -2.93
N GLY A 317 16.42 2.52 -1.92
CA GLY A 317 17.22 3.60 -1.34
C GLY A 317 17.04 4.97 -2.01
N PRO A 318 17.72 6.02 -1.48
CA PRO A 318 17.46 7.39 -1.86
C PRO A 318 17.77 7.73 -3.33
N LEU A 319 18.63 6.97 -4.00
CA LEU A 319 18.92 7.16 -5.42
C LEU A 319 17.70 6.84 -6.32
N MET A 320 16.83 5.92 -5.89
CA MET A 320 15.63 5.57 -6.66
C MET A 320 14.44 6.49 -6.37
N LYS A 321 14.49 7.26 -5.27
CA LYS A 321 13.47 8.28 -4.96
C LYS A 321 13.44 9.42 -5.99
N VAL A 322 14.59 9.72 -6.60
CA VAL A 322 14.75 10.79 -7.57
C VAL A 322 14.16 10.43 -8.95
N PHE A 323 14.01 9.14 -9.25
CA PHE A 323 13.60 8.68 -10.57
C PHE A 323 12.29 7.90 -10.49
N ASP A 324 11.16 8.56 -10.74
CA ASP A 324 9.87 7.91 -11.00
C ASP A 324 9.86 7.27 -12.41
N PHE A 325 10.65 6.21 -12.60
CA PHE A 325 10.73 5.49 -13.88
C PHE A 325 9.40 4.88 -14.31
N SER A 326 8.48 4.65 -13.38
CA SER A 326 7.19 4.03 -13.64
C SER A 326 6.07 5.03 -13.96
N GLY A 327 6.29 6.32 -13.71
CA GLY A 327 5.28 7.38 -13.81
C GLY A 327 4.17 7.29 -12.76
N ASN A 328 4.31 6.42 -11.76
CA ASN A 328 3.31 6.21 -10.72
C ASN A 328 3.11 7.45 -9.83
N GLY A 329 4.16 8.23 -9.59
CA GLY A 329 4.08 9.48 -8.84
C GLY A 329 3.21 10.51 -9.56
N LYS A 330 3.38 10.69 -10.87
CA LYS A 330 2.53 11.59 -11.67
C LYS A 330 1.07 11.15 -11.69
N LYS A 331 0.81 9.84 -11.79
CA LYS A 331 -0.55 9.28 -11.73
C LYS A 331 -1.18 9.54 -10.36
N LEU A 332 -0.42 9.34 -9.27
CA LEU A 332 -0.89 9.61 -7.91
C LEU A 332 -1.24 11.09 -7.73
N VAL A 333 -0.38 12.00 -8.17
CA VAL A 333 -0.66 13.45 -8.11
C VAL A 333 -1.93 13.79 -8.89
N SER A 334 -2.11 13.21 -10.09
CA SER A 334 -3.32 13.44 -10.90
C SER A 334 -4.60 12.95 -10.22
N ALA A 335 -4.56 11.74 -9.62
CA ALA A 335 -5.69 11.19 -8.87
C ALA A 335 -6.03 12.06 -7.64
N LEU A 336 -5.02 12.49 -6.89
CA LEU A 336 -5.20 13.37 -5.73
C LEU A 336 -5.76 14.75 -6.13
N GLN A 337 -5.34 15.30 -7.29
CA GLN A 337 -5.90 16.56 -7.79
C GLN A 337 -7.37 16.43 -8.23
N ARG A 338 -7.78 15.27 -8.77
CA ARG A 338 -9.19 15.00 -9.05
C ARG A 338 -10.00 14.92 -7.77
N PHE A 339 -9.52 14.18 -6.79
CA PHE A 339 -10.13 14.10 -5.45
C PHE A 339 -10.24 15.48 -4.79
N ASP A 340 -9.18 16.29 -4.86
CA ASP A 340 -9.16 17.65 -4.29
C ASP A 340 -10.26 18.54 -4.86
N ARG A 341 -10.44 18.52 -6.21
CA ARG A 341 -11.51 19.31 -6.86
C ARG A 341 -12.91 18.84 -6.47
N LEU A 342 -13.09 17.53 -6.35
CA LEU A 342 -14.38 16.95 -5.98
C LEU A 342 -14.75 17.36 -4.55
N VAL A 343 -13.82 17.23 -3.60
CA VAL A 343 -14.07 17.62 -2.20
C VAL A 343 -14.21 19.13 -2.05
N GLU A 344 -13.48 19.96 -2.83
CA GLU A 344 -13.67 21.41 -2.80
C GLU A 344 -15.12 21.79 -3.16
N ARG A 345 -15.68 21.20 -4.23
CA ARG A 345 -17.08 21.44 -4.62
C ARG A 345 -18.04 21.07 -3.49
N ILE A 346 -17.83 19.93 -2.82
CA ILE A 346 -18.67 19.51 -1.69
C ILE A 346 -18.53 20.47 -0.51
N ILE A 347 -17.33 20.98 -0.25
CA ILE A 347 -17.11 22.03 0.77
C ILE A 347 -17.91 23.29 0.43
N GLU A 348 -17.85 23.76 -0.82
CA GLU A 348 -18.58 24.94 -1.29
C GLU A 348 -20.10 24.76 -1.15
N GLU A 349 -20.62 23.58 -1.46
CA GLU A 349 -22.04 23.24 -1.27
C GLU A 349 -22.47 23.29 0.19
N HIS A 350 -21.63 22.79 1.13
CA HIS A 350 -21.90 22.86 2.57
C HIS A 350 -21.79 24.30 3.08
N GLU A 351 -20.84 25.09 2.59
CA GLU A 351 -20.70 26.50 2.93
C GLU A 351 -21.91 27.32 2.46
N ALA A 352 -22.43 27.04 1.26
CA ALA A 352 -23.62 27.71 0.72
C ALA A 352 -24.91 27.41 1.53
N LYS A 353 -25.11 26.15 1.94
CA LYS A 353 -26.26 25.75 2.78
C LYS A 353 -26.31 26.50 4.09
N VAL A 354 -25.18 26.79 4.72
CA VAL A 354 -25.09 27.55 5.97
C VAL A 354 -25.49 29.01 5.75
N ILE A 355 -25.19 29.62 4.60
CA ILE A 355 -25.51 31.02 4.27
C ILE A 355 -27.03 31.18 4.03
N ASP A 356 -27.67 30.19 3.40
CA ASP A 356 -29.12 30.26 3.07
C ASP A 356 -30.05 30.04 4.26
N GLY A 357 -29.53 30.01 5.50
CA GLY A 357 -30.33 29.93 6.73
C GLY A 357 -31.00 28.57 6.98
N GLY A 358 -30.54 27.50 6.32
CA GLY A 358 -31.04 26.14 6.44
C GLY A 358 -30.68 25.42 7.76
N ALA A 359 -30.56 26.17 8.86
CA ALA A 359 -30.22 25.63 10.20
C ALA A 359 -31.41 24.97 10.92
N GLY A 360 -32.42 24.51 10.20
CA GLY A 360 -33.58 23.80 10.76
C GLY A 360 -33.43 22.29 10.53
N ASP A 361 -33.28 21.52 11.61
CA ASP A 361 -33.45 20.06 11.71
C ASP A 361 -32.61 19.14 10.78
N GLN A 362 -31.59 19.66 10.07
CA GLN A 362 -30.69 18.81 9.29
C GLN A 362 -29.65 18.15 10.21
N LYS A 363 -29.54 16.82 10.10
CA LYS A 363 -28.52 16.02 10.80
C LYS A 363 -27.14 16.54 10.41
N THR A 364 -26.33 16.95 11.38
CA THR A 364 -24.96 17.42 11.22
C THR A 364 -24.06 16.25 10.79
N ASP A 365 -23.44 16.33 9.63
CA ASP A 365 -22.49 15.33 9.15
C ASP A 365 -21.03 15.64 9.58
N LEU A 366 -20.06 14.80 9.16
CA LEU A 366 -18.66 15.01 9.51
C LEU A 366 -18.09 16.28 8.88
N MET A 367 -18.52 16.64 7.67
CA MET A 367 -18.08 17.84 6.97
C MET A 367 -18.52 19.09 7.75
N ASP A 368 -19.76 19.12 8.21
CA ASP A 368 -20.28 20.25 9.01
C ASP A 368 -19.44 20.45 10.28
N ILE A 369 -19.13 19.35 11.00
CA ILE A 369 -18.30 19.40 12.22
C ILE A 369 -16.89 19.92 11.91
N LEU A 370 -16.30 19.49 10.79
CA LEU A 370 -14.97 19.93 10.38
C LEU A 370 -14.97 21.40 9.97
N LEU A 371 -15.99 21.87 9.25
CA LEU A 371 -16.15 23.28 8.85
C LEU A 371 -16.43 24.17 10.04
N GLU A 372 -17.25 23.73 11.01
CA GLU A 372 -17.43 24.42 12.28
C GLU A 372 -16.11 24.59 13.03
N THR A 373 -15.33 23.49 13.14
CA THR A 373 -14.01 23.51 13.80
C THR A 373 -13.01 24.41 13.05
N TYR A 374 -13.07 24.44 11.71
CA TYR A 374 -12.25 25.31 10.86
C TYR A 374 -12.55 26.81 11.13
N ARG A 375 -13.83 27.14 11.33
CA ARG A 375 -14.30 28.53 11.58
C ARG A 375 -14.13 28.96 13.04
N ASP A 376 -13.91 28.03 13.97
CA ASP A 376 -13.77 28.35 15.39
C ASP A 376 -12.44 29.09 15.67
N PRO A 377 -12.49 30.38 16.07
CA PRO A 377 -11.28 31.13 16.38
C PRO A 377 -10.57 30.66 17.65
N THR A 378 -11.27 29.89 18.50
CA THR A 378 -10.77 29.40 19.80
C THR A 378 -10.20 27.99 19.74
N ALA A 379 -10.25 27.33 18.57
CA ALA A 379 -9.74 25.97 18.40
C ALA A 379 -8.24 25.89 18.76
N GLU A 380 -7.86 24.85 19.52
CA GLU A 380 -6.47 24.58 19.95
C GLU A 380 -5.49 24.52 18.76
N VAL A 381 -5.97 24.01 17.62
CA VAL A 381 -5.23 23.95 16.35
C VAL A 381 -6.12 24.54 15.26
N LYS A 382 -5.62 25.53 14.53
CA LYS A 382 -6.35 26.08 13.39
C LYS A 382 -6.24 25.13 12.20
N LEU A 383 -7.36 24.53 11.85
CA LEU A 383 -7.47 23.71 10.64
C LEU A 383 -7.44 24.61 9.40
N THR A 384 -6.96 24.04 8.31
CA THR A 384 -7.09 24.60 6.96
C THR A 384 -8.02 23.73 6.11
N LYS A 385 -8.54 24.25 4.99
CA LYS A 385 -9.28 23.42 4.03
C LYS A 385 -8.46 22.23 3.54
N LYS A 386 -7.14 22.39 3.45
CA LYS A 386 -6.22 21.29 3.13
C LYS A 386 -6.26 20.17 4.18
N ASP A 387 -6.33 20.51 5.45
CA ASP A 387 -6.43 19.53 6.54
C ASP A 387 -7.75 18.76 6.48
N ILE A 388 -8.87 19.47 6.19
CA ILE A 388 -10.18 18.85 6.00
C ILE A 388 -10.15 17.84 4.86
N LYS A 389 -9.68 18.25 3.67
CA LYS A 389 -9.59 17.38 2.49
C LYS A 389 -8.70 16.16 2.73
N SER A 390 -7.56 16.37 3.37
CA SER A 390 -6.65 15.29 3.74
C SER A 390 -7.25 14.31 4.72
N PHE A 391 -7.99 14.83 5.71
CA PHE A 391 -8.66 14.01 6.70
C PHE A 391 -9.78 13.17 6.08
N LEU A 392 -10.56 13.75 5.17
CA LEU A 392 -11.58 13.01 4.42
C LEU A 392 -10.97 11.90 3.57
N LEU A 393 -9.85 12.17 2.86
CA LEU A 393 -9.14 11.13 2.14
C LEU A 393 -8.74 9.98 3.08
N ASP A 394 -8.20 10.28 4.26
CA ASP A 394 -7.81 9.26 5.23
C ASP A 394 -9.02 8.47 5.78
N ILE A 395 -10.18 9.11 5.98
CA ILE A 395 -11.42 8.44 6.40
C ILE A 395 -11.95 7.49 5.32
N PHE A 396 -11.98 7.93 4.05
CA PHE A 396 -12.40 7.07 2.95
C PHE A 396 -11.46 5.89 2.75
N MET A 397 -10.14 6.13 2.76
CA MET A 397 -9.13 5.07 2.64
C MET A 397 -9.23 4.04 3.77
N ALA A 398 -9.49 4.49 5.00
CA ALA A 398 -9.51 3.61 6.16
C ALA A 398 -10.85 2.90 6.36
N GLY A 399 -11.98 3.56 6.05
CA GLY A 399 -13.31 3.08 6.40
C GLY A 399 -13.96 2.16 5.36
N THR A 400 -13.56 2.26 4.09
CA THR A 400 -14.20 1.52 3.00
C THR A 400 -13.64 0.10 2.92
N ASP A 401 -12.39 -0.06 2.50
CA ASP A 401 -11.85 -1.36 2.12
C ASP A 401 -11.59 -2.28 3.33
N THR A 402 -11.23 -1.72 4.49
CA THR A 402 -10.92 -2.55 5.67
C THR A 402 -12.14 -3.26 6.23
N SER A 403 -13.28 -2.58 6.31
CA SER A 403 -14.54 -3.16 6.81
C SER A 403 -15.17 -4.10 5.79
N SER A 404 -15.12 -3.75 4.50
CA SER A 404 -15.54 -4.61 3.40
C SER A 404 -14.74 -5.93 3.40
N ALA A 405 -13.42 -5.87 3.45
CA ALA A 405 -12.57 -7.06 3.47
C ALA A 405 -12.88 -7.96 4.68
N ALA A 406 -13.08 -7.39 5.88
CA ALA A 406 -13.44 -8.18 7.05
C ALA A 406 -14.78 -8.92 6.87
N MET A 407 -15.79 -8.28 6.26
CA MET A 407 -17.07 -8.91 5.97
C MET A 407 -16.95 -9.99 4.88
N GLN A 408 -16.11 -9.79 3.86
CA GLN A 408 -15.82 -10.80 2.85
C GLN A 408 -15.21 -12.06 3.50
N TRP A 409 -14.23 -11.89 4.39
CA TRP A 409 -13.65 -12.99 5.13
C TRP A 409 -14.67 -13.70 6.01
N ALA A 410 -15.54 -12.94 6.71
CA ALA A 410 -16.59 -13.52 7.55
C ALA A 410 -17.55 -14.40 6.73
N MET A 411 -17.99 -13.91 5.58
CA MET A 411 -18.86 -14.70 4.70
C MET A 411 -18.13 -15.91 4.11
N GLY A 412 -16.88 -15.75 3.68
CA GLY A 412 -16.08 -16.86 3.16
C GLY A 412 -15.84 -17.96 4.21
N GLU A 413 -15.52 -17.59 5.44
CA GLU A 413 -15.38 -18.55 6.55
C GLU A 413 -16.72 -19.23 6.88
N LEU A 414 -17.81 -18.51 6.96
CA LEU A 414 -19.13 -19.07 7.23
C LEU A 414 -19.58 -20.03 6.11
N MET A 415 -19.32 -19.72 4.85
CA MET A 415 -19.64 -20.61 3.73
C MET A 415 -18.81 -21.90 3.76
N ASN A 416 -17.57 -21.84 4.26
CA ASN A 416 -16.70 -23.00 4.40
C ASN A 416 -16.96 -23.79 5.70
N ASN A 417 -17.71 -23.21 6.65
CA ASN A 417 -18.05 -23.82 7.95
C ASN A 417 -19.57 -23.89 8.14
N PRO A 418 -20.29 -24.84 7.47
CA PRO A 418 -21.76 -24.91 7.49
C PRO A 418 -22.37 -25.03 8.87
N GLN A 419 -21.66 -25.64 9.83
CA GLN A 419 -22.15 -25.76 11.21
C GLN A 419 -22.18 -24.40 11.90
N ALA A 420 -21.11 -23.59 11.77
CA ALA A 420 -21.08 -22.24 12.32
C ALA A 420 -22.14 -21.35 11.65
N PHE A 421 -22.33 -21.49 10.33
CA PHE A 421 -23.37 -20.79 9.59
C PHE A 421 -24.78 -21.13 10.13
N LYS A 422 -25.07 -22.41 10.32
CA LYS A 422 -26.35 -22.91 10.86
C LYS A 422 -26.60 -22.39 12.27
N THR A 423 -25.61 -22.50 13.17
CA THR A 423 -25.71 -22.03 14.56
C THR A 423 -26.00 -20.52 14.60
N LEU A 424 -25.29 -19.72 13.76
CA LEU A 424 -25.52 -18.28 13.66
C LEU A 424 -26.95 -17.97 13.19
N ARG A 425 -27.44 -18.67 12.17
CA ARG A 425 -28.80 -18.48 11.67
C ARG A 425 -29.85 -18.84 12.72
N GLU A 426 -29.67 -19.93 13.45
CA GLU A 426 -30.57 -20.34 14.53
C GLU A 426 -30.64 -19.29 15.64
N GLU A 427 -29.48 -18.71 16.03
CA GLU A 427 -29.46 -17.60 16.99
C GLU A 427 -30.24 -16.38 16.46
N ILE A 428 -29.99 -15.97 15.21
CA ILE A 428 -30.66 -14.80 14.62
C ILE A 428 -32.18 -15.04 14.54
N ASN A 429 -32.60 -16.21 14.10
CA ASN A 429 -34.03 -16.54 13.99
C ASN A 429 -34.74 -16.55 15.36
N LEU A 430 -34.04 -16.99 16.40
CA LEU A 430 -34.55 -17.00 17.76
C LEU A 430 -34.73 -15.58 18.34
N VAL A 431 -33.76 -14.68 18.09
CA VAL A 431 -33.71 -13.35 18.70
C VAL A 431 -34.45 -12.31 17.87
N VAL A 432 -34.30 -12.35 16.55
CA VAL A 432 -34.82 -11.33 15.63
C VAL A 432 -36.08 -11.78 14.89
N GLY A 433 -36.15 -13.05 14.55
CA GLY A 433 -37.23 -13.63 13.73
C GLY A 433 -37.11 -13.32 12.23
N PRO A 434 -38.10 -13.72 11.42
CA PRO A 434 -38.06 -13.56 9.96
C PRO A 434 -38.59 -12.22 9.46
N ASP A 435 -39.36 -11.46 10.28
CA ASP A 435 -40.17 -10.35 9.78
C ASP A 435 -39.37 -9.06 9.51
N ARG A 436 -38.23 -8.91 10.12
CA ARG A 436 -37.37 -7.74 9.98
C ARG A 436 -35.88 -8.14 9.83
N LEU A 437 -35.05 -7.22 9.40
CA LEU A 437 -33.60 -7.42 9.39
C LEU A 437 -33.01 -7.22 10.79
N VAL A 438 -31.85 -7.83 11.00
CA VAL A 438 -31.01 -7.60 12.18
C VAL A 438 -30.63 -6.12 12.26
N LYS A 439 -30.78 -5.53 13.45
CA LYS A 439 -30.44 -4.12 13.75
C LYS A 439 -29.28 -4.06 14.75
N GLU A 440 -28.67 -2.87 14.85
CA GLU A 440 -27.60 -2.59 15.84
C GLU A 440 -28.08 -2.87 17.28
N SER A 441 -29.33 -2.57 17.59
CA SER A 441 -29.94 -2.82 18.90
C SER A 441 -30.07 -4.31 19.29
N ASP A 442 -30.01 -5.21 18.31
CA ASP A 442 -30.09 -6.66 18.56
C ASP A 442 -28.75 -7.26 18.97
N ILE A 443 -27.62 -6.62 18.60
CA ILE A 443 -26.28 -7.17 18.71
C ILE A 443 -25.90 -7.59 20.13
N PRO A 444 -26.31 -6.88 21.21
CA PRO A 444 -26.06 -7.35 22.58
C PRO A 444 -26.63 -8.74 22.88
N ASN A 445 -27.73 -9.12 22.20
CA ASN A 445 -28.45 -10.38 22.37
C ASN A 445 -28.03 -11.45 21.32
N LEU A 446 -27.00 -11.20 20.53
CA LEU A 446 -26.45 -12.08 19.48
C LEU A 446 -24.98 -12.44 19.80
N PRO A 447 -24.72 -13.20 20.86
CA PRO A 447 -23.35 -13.53 21.29
C PRO A 447 -22.59 -14.35 20.24
N TYR A 448 -23.26 -15.25 19.50
CA TYR A 448 -22.60 -16.05 18.47
C TYR A 448 -22.21 -15.20 17.24
N LEU A 449 -23.07 -14.25 16.82
CA LEU A 449 -22.71 -13.30 15.78
C LEU A 449 -21.48 -12.47 16.18
N ARG A 450 -21.42 -12.03 17.43
CA ARG A 450 -20.24 -11.29 17.96
C ARG A 450 -19.00 -12.19 17.97
N ALA A 451 -19.14 -13.45 18.31
CA ALA A 451 -18.07 -14.43 18.30
C ALA A 451 -17.55 -14.71 16.87
N VAL A 452 -18.44 -14.88 15.90
CA VAL A 452 -18.09 -15.02 14.46
C VAL A 452 -17.25 -13.85 13.97
N ILE A 453 -17.67 -12.62 14.22
CA ILE A 453 -16.91 -11.44 13.80
C ILE A 453 -15.55 -11.35 14.52
N LYS A 454 -15.49 -11.65 15.81
CA LYS A 454 -14.23 -11.66 16.55
C LYS A 454 -13.25 -12.72 16.01
N GLU A 455 -13.73 -13.92 15.73
CA GLU A 455 -12.89 -14.99 15.16
C GLU A 455 -12.42 -14.67 13.74
N THR A 456 -13.30 -14.08 12.93
CA THR A 456 -12.91 -13.58 11.60
C THR A 456 -11.77 -12.57 11.71
N LEU A 457 -11.89 -11.58 12.58
CA LEU A 457 -10.86 -10.56 12.78
C LEU A 457 -9.56 -11.12 13.40
N ARG A 458 -9.63 -12.22 14.16
CA ARG A 458 -8.45 -12.95 14.65
C ARG A 458 -7.70 -13.61 13.51
N LEU A 459 -8.41 -14.35 12.66
CA LEU A 459 -7.82 -15.08 11.53
C LEU A 459 -7.44 -14.14 10.39
N HIS A 460 -8.26 -13.14 10.09
CA HIS A 460 -8.12 -12.26 8.95
C HIS A 460 -8.11 -10.78 9.35
N PRO A 461 -7.11 -10.33 10.14
CA PRO A 461 -7.01 -8.93 10.48
C PRO A 461 -6.81 -8.09 9.21
N SER A 462 -7.70 -7.12 8.94
CA SER A 462 -7.61 -6.28 7.74
C SER A 462 -6.27 -5.53 7.64
N ALA A 463 -5.66 -5.18 8.79
CA ALA A 463 -4.32 -4.63 8.88
C ALA A 463 -3.36 -5.61 9.58
N PRO A 464 -2.81 -6.62 8.88
CA PRO A 464 -2.03 -7.70 9.49
C PRO A 464 -0.65 -7.25 10.01
N LEU A 465 -0.18 -6.07 9.60
CA LEU A 465 1.05 -5.43 10.06
C LEU A 465 0.75 -4.01 10.54
N ILE A 466 1.04 -3.73 11.81
CA ILE A 466 0.94 -2.38 12.37
C ILE A 466 2.31 -1.73 12.29
N ILE A 467 2.40 -0.59 11.61
CA ILE A 467 3.64 0.14 11.39
C ILE A 467 3.79 1.24 12.43
N ARG A 468 4.99 1.35 13.02
CA ARG A 468 5.39 2.42 13.95
C ARG A 468 6.81 2.88 13.60
N GLU A 469 7.23 3.99 14.17
CA GLU A 469 8.61 4.47 14.16
C GLU A 469 9.08 4.69 15.60
N CYS A 470 10.29 4.26 15.91
CA CYS A 470 10.94 4.53 17.17
C CYS A 470 11.41 5.99 17.20
N ALA A 471 10.98 6.78 18.16
CA ALA A 471 11.36 8.20 18.26
C ALA A 471 12.78 8.37 18.81
N GLU A 472 13.12 7.62 19.88
CA GLU A 472 14.40 7.70 20.57
C GLU A 472 14.96 6.30 20.83
N ASP A 473 16.29 6.19 20.95
CA ASP A 473 16.96 4.91 21.28
C ASP A 473 16.35 4.32 22.55
N CYS A 474 15.93 3.06 22.51
CA CYS A 474 15.32 2.40 23.66
C CYS A 474 15.65 0.91 23.71
N ASN A 475 15.46 0.31 24.90
CA ASN A 475 15.58 -1.12 25.09
C ASN A 475 14.17 -1.75 24.94
N VAL A 476 14.05 -2.75 24.09
CA VAL A 476 12.84 -3.56 23.90
C VAL A 476 13.24 -5.02 23.99
N ASN A 477 12.64 -5.76 24.91
CA ASN A 477 12.91 -7.18 25.12
C ASN A 477 14.43 -7.49 25.24
N GLY A 478 15.18 -6.65 25.95
CA GLY A 478 16.62 -6.80 26.15
C GLY A 478 17.50 -6.36 24.97
N SER A 479 16.93 -5.86 23.90
CA SER A 479 17.64 -5.41 22.69
C SER A 479 17.48 -3.90 22.47
N ILE A 480 18.52 -3.25 21.96
CA ILE A 480 18.48 -1.81 21.63
C ILE A 480 17.83 -1.61 20.26
N VAL A 481 16.73 -0.87 20.26
CA VAL A 481 16.06 -0.36 19.06
C VAL A 481 16.48 1.11 18.89
N LYS A 482 17.09 1.42 17.76
CA LYS A 482 17.59 2.77 17.47
C LYS A 482 16.45 3.71 17.05
N ALA A 483 16.63 5.01 17.34
CA ALA A 483 15.77 6.07 16.82
C ALA A 483 15.62 5.96 15.29
N LYS A 484 14.46 6.36 14.79
CA LYS A 484 14.07 6.28 13.37
C LYS A 484 14.00 4.84 12.80
N THR A 485 14.10 3.81 13.64
CA THR A 485 13.87 2.43 13.21
C THR A 485 12.37 2.23 12.97
N ARG A 486 12.02 1.67 11.81
CA ARG A 486 10.65 1.22 11.51
C ARG A 486 10.34 -0.02 12.34
N VAL A 487 9.21 -0.02 13.02
CA VAL A 487 8.74 -1.16 13.83
C VAL A 487 7.47 -1.72 13.20
N LEU A 488 7.50 -3.00 12.88
CA LEU A 488 6.43 -3.75 12.24
C LEU A 488 5.88 -4.76 13.26
N VAL A 489 4.71 -4.47 13.84
CA VAL A 489 4.06 -5.41 14.73
C VAL A 489 3.21 -6.36 13.90
N ASN A 490 3.59 -7.63 13.87
CA ASN A 490 2.95 -8.67 13.08
C ASN A 490 1.73 -9.25 13.83
N VAL A 491 0.60 -8.56 13.68
CA VAL A 491 -0.68 -8.93 14.33
C VAL A 491 -1.16 -10.29 13.83
N TYR A 492 -0.94 -10.59 12.54
CA TYR A 492 -1.25 -11.90 11.95
C TYR A 492 -0.58 -13.05 12.73
N THR A 493 0.70 -12.90 13.08
CA THR A 493 1.43 -13.92 13.85
C THR A 493 0.97 -13.96 15.31
N ILE A 494 0.79 -12.79 15.93
CA ILE A 494 0.37 -12.70 17.35
C ILE A 494 -0.99 -13.35 17.56
N MET A 495 -1.94 -13.13 16.65
CA MET A 495 -3.29 -13.68 16.75
C MET A 495 -3.39 -15.14 16.28
N ARG A 496 -2.26 -15.75 15.88
CA ARG A 496 -2.10 -17.17 15.53
C ARG A 496 -1.04 -17.88 16.38
N ASP A 497 -0.62 -17.25 17.45
CA ASP A 497 0.39 -17.82 18.35
C ASP A 497 -0.19 -19.04 19.09
N PRO A 498 0.38 -20.27 18.88
CA PRO A 498 -0.15 -21.49 19.51
C PRO A 498 -0.04 -21.48 21.04
N ASP A 499 0.87 -20.68 21.62
CA ASP A 499 0.95 -20.51 23.08
C ASP A 499 -0.24 -19.69 23.62
N SER A 500 -0.94 -18.99 22.76
CA SER A 500 -2.07 -18.11 23.11
C SER A 500 -3.42 -18.63 22.61
N TRP A 501 -3.44 -19.45 21.57
CA TRP A 501 -4.66 -19.90 20.88
C TRP A 501 -4.58 -21.40 20.56
N THR A 502 -5.52 -22.18 21.07
CA THR A 502 -5.67 -23.59 20.71
C THR A 502 -6.15 -23.68 19.27
N ASP A 503 -5.59 -24.59 18.46
CA ASP A 503 -5.90 -24.73 17.04
C ASP A 503 -5.93 -23.37 16.30
N PRO A 504 -4.78 -22.64 16.28
CA PRO A 504 -4.75 -21.22 15.91
C PRO A 504 -5.10 -20.92 14.46
N GLU A 505 -5.07 -21.91 13.57
CA GLU A 505 -5.42 -21.76 12.15
C GLU A 505 -6.89 -22.12 11.85
N GLU A 506 -7.61 -22.71 12.80
CA GLU A 506 -9.00 -23.12 12.63
C GLU A 506 -9.97 -21.97 12.97
N PHE A 507 -11.09 -21.94 12.25
CA PHE A 507 -12.19 -21.00 12.49
C PHE A 507 -13.14 -21.55 13.54
N ILE A 508 -13.00 -21.11 14.78
CA ILE A 508 -13.76 -21.60 15.95
C ILE A 508 -14.36 -20.40 16.69
N PRO A 509 -15.55 -19.90 16.29
CA PRO A 509 -16.23 -18.79 16.97
C PRO A 509 -16.45 -19.02 18.46
N GLU A 510 -16.66 -20.29 18.85
CA GLU A 510 -16.96 -20.73 20.20
C GLU A 510 -15.91 -20.30 21.23
N ARG A 511 -14.67 -20.08 20.79
CA ARG A 511 -13.59 -19.57 21.68
C ARG A 511 -13.87 -18.17 22.25
N PHE A 512 -14.82 -17.45 21.67
CA PHE A 512 -15.24 -16.11 22.13
C PHE A 512 -16.57 -16.13 22.90
N LEU A 513 -17.13 -17.32 23.18
CA LEU A 513 -18.31 -17.49 24.02
C LEU A 513 -17.92 -17.69 25.48
N GLU A 514 -18.75 -17.20 26.41
CA GLU A 514 -18.50 -17.23 27.85
C GLU A 514 -18.40 -18.64 28.46
N SER A 515 -18.96 -19.66 27.80
CA SER A 515 -19.05 -21.04 28.30
C SER A 515 -17.84 -21.91 27.97
N SER A 516 -16.86 -21.44 27.24
CA SER A 516 -15.69 -22.23 26.80
C SER A 516 -14.64 -22.43 27.88
N GLY A 517 -14.98 -22.63 29.15
CA GLY A 517 -14.16 -23.20 30.22
C GLY A 517 -12.66 -22.87 30.33
N GLU A 518 -12.12 -22.11 29.41
CA GLU A 518 -10.72 -21.72 29.37
C GLU A 518 -10.51 -20.40 30.11
N ARG A 519 -9.74 -20.54 31.15
CA ARG A 519 -9.11 -19.59 32.05
C ARG A 519 -9.56 -18.12 32.03
N VAL A 520 -10.07 -17.75 33.20
CA VAL A 520 -10.23 -16.40 33.76
C VAL A 520 -9.42 -15.31 33.02
N GLY A 521 -10.09 -14.40 32.35
CA GLY A 521 -9.52 -13.25 31.64
C GLY A 521 -10.15 -12.96 30.29
N GLU A 522 -10.98 -13.85 29.78
CA GLU A 522 -11.56 -13.77 28.42
C GLU A 522 -12.77 -12.83 28.30
N HIS A 523 -13.40 -12.45 29.41
CA HIS A 523 -14.38 -11.35 29.45
C HIS A 523 -13.87 -10.01 28.92
N GLN A 524 -12.56 -9.91 28.63
CA GLN A 524 -11.90 -8.69 28.15
C GLN A 524 -11.34 -8.81 26.73
N MET A 525 -11.67 -9.84 25.94
CA MET A 525 -11.32 -9.86 24.51
C MET A 525 -12.24 -8.94 23.71
N GLU A 526 -12.32 -7.70 24.17
CA GLU A 526 -12.92 -6.63 23.41
C GLU A 526 -11.90 -6.09 22.40
N PHE A 527 -12.40 -5.60 21.29
CA PHE A 527 -11.61 -4.96 20.22
C PHE A 527 -10.87 -3.68 20.64
N LYS A 528 -10.96 -3.27 21.92
CA LYS A 528 -10.35 -2.04 22.48
C LYS A 528 -8.82 -2.11 22.66
N GLY A 529 -8.16 -3.21 22.27
CA GLY A 529 -6.70 -3.34 22.27
C GLY A 529 -6.06 -3.40 23.66
N GLN A 530 -6.80 -3.84 24.67
CA GLN A 530 -6.30 -4.06 26.03
C GLN A 530 -5.68 -5.45 26.22
N ASN A 531 -6.11 -6.42 25.40
CA ASN A 531 -5.54 -7.75 25.35
C ASN A 531 -4.56 -7.85 24.17
N PHE A 532 -3.27 -7.95 24.46
CA PHE A 532 -2.22 -7.95 23.42
C PHE A 532 -2.11 -9.27 22.63
N ARG A 533 -2.89 -10.30 22.96
CA ARG A 533 -3.06 -11.50 22.14
C ARG A 533 -4.09 -11.27 21.02
N TYR A 534 -4.98 -10.27 21.18
CA TYR A 534 -6.07 -9.95 20.26
C TYR A 534 -6.06 -8.46 19.90
N LEU A 535 -5.53 -8.10 18.73
CA LEU A 535 -5.22 -6.73 18.31
C LEU A 535 -5.79 -6.37 16.92
N PRO A 536 -7.04 -6.70 16.59
CA PRO A 536 -7.58 -6.47 15.23
C PRO A 536 -7.59 -4.98 14.85
N PHE A 537 -7.73 -4.08 15.81
CA PHE A 537 -7.72 -2.63 15.64
C PHE A 537 -6.49 -1.95 16.24
N GLY A 538 -5.45 -2.73 16.53
CA GLY A 538 -4.24 -2.25 17.19
C GLY A 538 -4.47 -1.89 18.66
N SER A 539 -3.55 -1.09 19.22
CA SER A 539 -3.57 -0.68 20.62
C SER A 539 -2.82 0.64 20.81
N GLY A 540 -2.93 1.18 22.04
CA GLY A 540 -2.27 2.41 22.46
C GLY A 540 -2.87 3.67 21.81
N ARG A 541 -2.10 4.77 21.86
CA ARG A 541 -2.53 6.08 21.32
C ARG A 541 -2.97 6.03 19.88
N ARG A 542 -2.32 5.21 19.08
CA ARG A 542 -2.58 5.00 17.65
C ARG A 542 -3.57 3.85 17.35
N GLY A 543 -4.30 3.36 18.34
CA GLY A 543 -5.41 2.43 18.11
C GLY A 543 -6.45 3.03 17.16
N CYS A 544 -7.12 2.16 16.39
CA CYS A 544 -8.09 2.57 15.37
C CYS A 544 -9.21 3.44 15.95
N PRO A 545 -9.45 4.65 15.44
CA PRO A 545 -10.56 5.49 15.90
C PRO A 545 -11.93 4.98 15.40
N GLY A 546 -11.95 4.28 14.25
CA GLY A 546 -13.17 3.78 13.60
C GLY A 546 -13.63 2.40 14.07
N ALA A 547 -13.01 1.81 15.10
CA ALA A 547 -13.34 0.45 15.54
C ALA A 547 -14.83 0.27 15.89
N SER A 548 -15.43 1.24 16.61
CA SER A 548 -16.86 1.19 16.95
C SER A 548 -17.74 1.25 15.70
N LEU A 549 -17.46 2.16 14.78
CA LEU A 549 -18.20 2.26 13.52
C LEU A 549 -18.10 0.97 12.70
N ALA A 550 -16.89 0.40 12.57
CA ALA A 550 -16.69 -0.85 11.86
C ALA A 550 -17.56 -1.99 12.43
N MET A 551 -17.62 -2.11 13.76
CA MET A 551 -18.46 -3.13 14.42
C MET A 551 -19.97 -2.87 14.22
N LEU A 552 -20.41 -1.61 14.25
CA LEU A 552 -21.80 -1.22 13.98
C LEU A 552 -22.25 -1.51 12.54
N VAL A 553 -21.33 -1.52 11.59
CA VAL A 553 -21.63 -1.90 10.19
C VAL A 553 -21.56 -3.40 10.00
N MET A 554 -20.46 -4.05 10.46
CA MET A 554 -20.19 -5.45 10.17
C MET A 554 -21.22 -6.42 10.78
N HIS A 555 -21.60 -6.23 12.06
CA HIS A 555 -22.52 -7.16 12.71
C HIS A 555 -23.89 -7.20 12.02
N PRO A 556 -24.62 -6.06 11.83
CA PRO A 556 -25.94 -6.13 11.21
C PRO A 556 -25.87 -6.57 9.73
N ALA A 557 -24.80 -6.18 9.00
CA ALA A 557 -24.65 -6.59 7.61
C ALA A 557 -24.48 -8.12 7.46
N ILE A 558 -23.56 -8.72 8.23
CA ILE A 558 -23.37 -10.18 8.24
C ILE A 558 -24.63 -10.87 8.76
N GLY A 559 -25.23 -10.35 9.84
CA GLY A 559 -26.48 -10.86 10.38
C GLY A 559 -27.60 -10.90 9.34
N ALA A 560 -27.80 -9.82 8.59
CA ALA A 560 -28.84 -9.73 7.54
C ALA A 560 -28.58 -10.69 6.36
N LEU A 561 -27.31 -10.84 5.95
CA LEU A 561 -26.93 -11.74 4.86
C LEU A 561 -27.13 -13.22 5.25
N VAL A 562 -26.81 -13.60 6.49
CA VAL A 562 -27.02 -14.95 7.01
C VAL A 562 -28.49 -15.21 7.27
N GLN A 563 -29.25 -14.20 7.72
CA GLN A 563 -30.69 -14.32 7.98
C GLN A 563 -31.49 -14.61 6.71
N ARG A 564 -31.14 -13.96 5.58
CA ARG A 564 -31.98 -13.92 4.37
C ARG A 564 -31.57 -14.90 3.27
N PHE A 565 -30.34 -15.38 3.29
CA PHE A 565 -29.83 -16.19 2.18
C PHE A 565 -29.02 -17.39 2.66
N ASP A 566 -29.20 -18.51 1.97
CA ASP A 566 -28.18 -19.53 1.85
C ASP A 566 -27.21 -19.16 0.73
N TRP A 567 -26.01 -19.70 0.76
CA TRP A 567 -24.94 -19.31 -0.15
C TRP A 567 -24.28 -20.53 -0.79
N LYS A 568 -24.01 -20.44 -2.09
CA LYS A 568 -23.31 -21.48 -2.83
C LYS A 568 -22.18 -20.86 -3.66
N GLY A 569 -20.98 -21.45 -3.59
CA GLY A 569 -19.87 -21.08 -4.46
C GLY A 569 -20.19 -21.31 -5.93
N THR A 570 -19.58 -20.55 -6.82
CA THR A 570 -19.80 -20.63 -8.29
C THR A 570 -19.51 -22.01 -8.86
N ASP A 571 -18.48 -22.70 -8.36
CA ASP A 571 -18.04 -23.99 -8.86
C ASP A 571 -18.52 -25.16 -8.00
N GLY A 572 -19.36 -24.90 -6.98
CA GLY A 572 -19.82 -25.90 -6.01
C GLY A 572 -18.71 -26.37 -5.05
N GLU A 573 -17.54 -25.76 -5.10
CA GLU A 573 -16.39 -26.03 -4.24
C GLU A 573 -16.34 -25.10 -3.03
N LYS A 574 -15.42 -25.39 -2.10
CA LYS A 574 -15.10 -24.48 -0.98
C LYS A 574 -14.60 -23.14 -1.51
N ILE A 575 -14.95 -22.07 -0.79
CA ILE A 575 -14.45 -20.73 -1.08
C ILE A 575 -12.94 -20.67 -0.89
N ASP A 576 -12.24 -20.05 -1.84
CA ASP A 576 -10.79 -19.86 -1.83
C ASP A 576 -10.41 -18.76 -0.84
N LEU A 577 -10.02 -19.16 0.36
CA LEU A 577 -9.59 -18.27 1.44
C LEU A 577 -8.08 -17.90 1.38
N ARG A 578 -7.46 -17.88 0.20
CA ARG A 578 -6.09 -17.40 0.07
C ARG A 578 -6.07 -15.88 0.14
N GLN A 579 -5.09 -15.36 0.89
CA GLN A 579 -4.85 -13.94 0.99
C GLN A 579 -4.11 -13.41 -0.25
N GLY A 580 -4.53 -12.28 -0.76
CA GLY A 580 -3.86 -11.52 -1.80
C GLY A 580 -2.55 -10.89 -1.32
N SER A 581 -1.80 -10.29 -2.25
CA SER A 581 -0.49 -9.67 -2.02
C SER A 581 -0.56 -8.21 -1.57
N GLY A 582 -1.73 -7.69 -1.22
CA GLY A 582 -1.94 -6.28 -0.82
C GLY A 582 -1.38 -5.92 0.56
N PHE A 583 -1.39 -4.62 0.86
CA PHE A 583 -1.09 -4.09 2.19
C PHE A 583 -2.23 -4.39 3.19
N ALA A 584 -3.47 -4.32 2.73
CA ALA A 584 -4.64 -4.84 3.42
C ALA A 584 -4.76 -6.35 3.19
N ALA A 585 -5.28 -7.08 4.18
CA ALA A 585 -5.53 -8.51 4.05
C ALA A 585 -6.83 -8.75 3.26
N GLU A 586 -6.79 -8.55 1.95
CA GLU A 586 -7.87 -8.87 1.03
C GLU A 586 -7.78 -10.33 0.57
N MET A 587 -8.90 -10.90 0.13
CA MET A 587 -8.93 -12.20 -0.54
C MET A 587 -8.18 -12.13 -1.88
N ALA A 588 -7.51 -13.20 -2.27
CA ALA A 588 -6.77 -13.27 -3.54
C ALA A 588 -7.71 -13.22 -4.77
N LYS A 589 -8.98 -13.62 -4.60
CA LYS A 589 -10.04 -13.54 -5.59
C LYS A 589 -11.26 -12.88 -4.98
N PRO A 590 -12.04 -12.11 -5.75
CA PRO A 590 -13.34 -11.61 -5.29
C PRO A 590 -14.26 -12.77 -4.85
N LEU A 591 -15.05 -12.54 -3.82
CA LEU A 591 -16.05 -13.47 -3.33
C LEU A 591 -17.30 -13.38 -4.21
N VAL A 592 -17.36 -14.26 -5.21
CA VAL A 592 -18.50 -14.39 -6.12
C VAL A 592 -19.28 -15.68 -5.78
N CYS A 593 -20.57 -15.56 -5.50
CA CYS A 593 -21.38 -16.68 -5.01
C CYS A 593 -22.85 -16.52 -5.41
N TYR A 594 -23.61 -17.60 -5.34
CA TYR A 594 -25.04 -17.61 -5.60
C TYR A 594 -25.81 -17.47 -4.28
N PRO A 595 -26.59 -16.38 -4.10
CA PRO A 595 -27.55 -16.29 -3.01
C PRO A 595 -28.76 -17.16 -3.31
N ILE A 596 -29.23 -17.90 -2.31
CA ILE A 596 -30.43 -18.76 -2.37
C ILE A 596 -31.38 -18.26 -1.29
N PRO A 597 -32.64 -17.91 -1.58
CA PRO A 597 -33.53 -17.35 -0.57
C PRO A 597 -33.90 -18.43 0.45
N THR A 598 -33.98 -18.05 1.72
CA THR A 598 -34.39 -18.91 2.84
C THR A 598 -35.91 -18.96 2.99
#